data_13dd3b4173ed309bf844ed5cfbd3b604
#
_entry.id   13dd3b4173ed309bf844ed5cfbd3b604
#
_cell.length_a   1.000
_cell.length_b   1.000
_cell.length_c   1.000
_cell.angle_alpha   90.00
_cell.angle_beta   90.00
_cell.angle_gamma   90.00
#
_symmetry.space_group_name_H-M   'P 1'
#
loop_
_entity.id
_entity.type
_entity.pdbx_description
1 polymer ?
#
loop_
_entity_poly.entity_id
_entity_poly.type
_entity_poly.pdbx_seq_one_letter_code
_entity_poly.pdbx_strand_id
1 'polypeptide(L)'
;ALTMAIIRGIGTVIDAVTDPWVASLSDNSKAKSGRRISFMRWSAIPYGLFCLLIFFPPVAGSSVINAIWVGVMLALYYLFSTLYNIPYSALQAEVVAEPRKRVFLYSIVSLLYVVSSAMVFCTSMIKSILMKNGIEEIWALRIPFIVFCVLGGIAALIPAFVIKEKDYVEPKEYHQSIWDALKATVSYPNFAIITVGYLIMWIAFTFFNTAEVYYITNLLNLGDEWVTY
;
A
#
# COMPACT_ATOMS: atom_id res chain seq x y z
N ALA A 1 12.29 -15.72 9.92
CA ALA A 1 11.05 -15.20 10.48
C ALA A 1 11.29 -13.90 11.26
N LEU A 2 12.16 -13.88 12.31
CA LEU A 2 12.39 -12.70 13.16
C LEU A 2 12.90 -11.47 12.37
N THR A 3 13.87 -11.65 11.45
CA THR A 3 14.43 -10.57 10.63
C THR A 3 13.34 -9.87 9.79
N MET A 4 12.43 -10.65 9.18
CA MET A 4 11.32 -10.09 8.39
C MET A 4 10.30 -9.37 9.26
N ALA A 5 10.03 -9.86 10.48
CA ALA A 5 9.15 -9.18 11.43
C ALA A 5 9.74 -7.83 11.87
N ILE A 6 11.04 -7.76 12.14
CA ILE A 6 11.73 -6.52 12.49
C ILE A 6 11.70 -5.53 11.32
N ILE A 7 12.00 -5.96 10.09
CA ILE A 7 11.98 -5.12 8.90
C ILE A 7 10.58 -4.54 8.67
N ARG A 8 9.53 -5.35 8.80
CA ARG A 8 8.14 -4.88 8.69
C ARG A 8 7.77 -3.90 9.81
N GLY A 9 8.19 -4.19 11.05
CA GLY A 9 7.95 -3.28 12.18
C GLY A 9 8.58 -1.91 11.97
N ILE A 10 9.83 -1.86 11.49
CA ILE A 10 10.50 -0.60 11.13
C ILE A 10 9.73 0.13 10.01
N GLY A 11 9.28 -0.59 8.97
CA GLY A 11 8.47 -0.01 7.90
C GLY A 11 7.21 0.67 8.43
N THR A 12 6.46 0.01 9.31
CA THR A 12 5.24 0.57 9.90
C THR A 12 5.51 1.83 10.73
N VAL A 13 6.64 1.88 11.47
CA VAL A 13 7.04 3.08 12.21
C VAL A 13 7.41 4.23 11.26
N ILE A 14 8.09 3.92 10.16
CA ILE A 14 8.42 4.91 9.11
C ILE A 14 7.11 5.48 8.55
N ASP A 15 6.14 4.65 8.17
CA ASP A 15 4.83 5.10 7.65
C ASP A 15 4.13 6.02 8.65
N ALA A 16 4.05 5.64 9.93
CA ALA A 16 3.39 6.44 10.95
C ALA A 16 3.96 7.86 11.09
N VAL A 17 5.25 8.04 10.82
CA VAL A 17 5.93 9.35 10.86
C VAL A 17 5.83 10.07 9.52
N THR A 18 5.98 9.35 8.41
CA THR A 18 6.02 9.95 7.08
C THR A 18 4.64 10.35 6.58
N ASP A 19 3.57 9.65 6.96
CA ASP A 19 2.21 9.94 6.50
C ASP A 19 1.75 11.37 6.81
N PRO A 20 1.81 11.87 8.06
CA PRO A 20 1.43 13.25 8.36
C PRO A 20 2.34 14.28 7.69
N TRP A 21 3.62 13.95 7.56
CA TRP A 21 4.61 14.83 6.92
C TRP A 21 4.34 14.96 5.42
N VAL A 22 4.10 13.86 4.71
CA VAL A 22 3.75 13.84 3.28
C VAL A 22 2.40 14.52 3.05
N ALA A 23 1.41 14.30 3.91
CA ALA A 23 0.12 14.99 3.84
C ALA A 23 0.31 16.51 3.85
N SER A 24 1.07 17.02 4.83
CA SER A 24 1.36 18.45 4.93
C SER A 24 2.15 18.98 3.74
N LEU A 25 3.18 18.26 3.26
CA LEU A 25 3.97 18.65 2.09
C LEU A 25 3.12 18.71 0.82
N SER A 26 2.27 17.71 0.60
CA SER A 26 1.43 17.67 -0.58
C SER A 26 0.36 18.76 -0.59
N ASP A 27 -0.25 19.05 0.57
CA ASP A 27 -1.27 20.08 0.69
C ASP A 27 -0.72 21.50 0.54
N ASN A 28 0.52 21.74 0.95
CA ASN A 28 1.20 23.04 0.85
C ASN A 28 1.99 23.22 -0.46
N SER A 29 1.97 22.25 -1.37
CA SER A 29 2.72 22.33 -2.63
C SER A 29 2.14 23.37 -3.57
N LYS A 30 3.01 24.21 -4.15
CA LYS A 30 2.68 25.25 -5.16
C LYS A 30 2.96 24.78 -6.61
N ALA A 31 2.98 23.47 -6.86
CA ALA A 31 3.33 22.93 -8.16
C ALA A 31 2.31 23.31 -9.25
N LYS A 32 2.81 23.72 -10.43
CA LYS A 32 1.98 24.16 -11.57
C LYS A 32 1.06 23.06 -12.13
N SER A 33 1.39 21.79 -11.96
CA SER A 33 0.60 20.65 -12.44
C SER A 33 -0.53 20.23 -11.50
N GLY A 34 -0.59 20.79 -10.32
CA GLY A 34 -1.46 20.42 -9.22
C GLY A 34 -0.63 20.10 -7.99
N ARG A 35 -1.13 20.42 -6.81
CA ARG A 35 -0.40 20.24 -5.54
C ARG A 35 -0.17 18.75 -5.22
N ARG A 36 -1.19 17.90 -5.40
CA ARG A 36 -1.16 16.46 -5.09
C ARG A 36 -0.69 15.62 -6.27
N ILE A 37 -1.16 15.92 -7.48
CA ILE A 37 -0.77 15.19 -8.69
C ILE A 37 0.73 15.25 -8.94
N SER A 38 1.41 16.33 -8.57
CA SER A 38 2.86 16.41 -8.70
C SER A 38 3.58 15.34 -7.89
N PHE A 39 3.15 15.09 -6.65
CA PHE A 39 3.70 14.02 -5.80
C PHE A 39 3.43 12.65 -6.40
N MET A 40 2.19 12.40 -6.86
CA MET A 40 1.81 11.14 -7.49
C MET A 40 2.65 10.85 -8.74
N ARG A 41 2.88 11.85 -9.60
CA ARG A 41 3.72 11.69 -10.80
C ARG A 41 5.17 11.34 -10.47
N TRP A 42 5.73 12.02 -9.49
CA TRP A 42 7.11 11.79 -9.06
C TRP A 42 7.29 10.43 -8.39
N SER A 43 6.32 10.00 -7.59
CA SER A 43 6.40 8.76 -6.81
C SER A 43 5.96 7.52 -7.57
N ALA A 44 5.09 7.61 -8.58
CA ALA A 44 4.51 6.45 -9.26
C ALA A 44 5.56 5.50 -9.86
N ILE A 45 6.58 6.05 -10.56
CA ILE A 45 7.63 5.23 -11.18
C ILE A 45 8.55 4.60 -10.13
N PRO A 46 9.14 5.34 -9.17
CA PRO A 46 9.93 4.75 -8.09
C PRO A 46 9.15 3.74 -7.25
N TYR A 47 7.87 4.00 -6.96
CA TYR A 47 6.98 3.08 -6.24
C TYR A 47 6.91 1.71 -6.90
N GLY A 48 6.61 1.65 -8.21
CA GLY A 48 6.58 0.40 -8.98
C GLY A 48 7.96 -0.25 -9.10
N LEU A 49 9.02 0.55 -9.29
CA LEU A 49 10.39 0.07 -9.42
C LEU A 49 10.89 -0.60 -8.13
N PHE A 50 10.72 0.05 -6.98
CA PHE A 50 11.17 -0.53 -5.71
C PHE A 50 10.34 -1.75 -5.30
N CYS A 51 9.04 -1.77 -5.62
CA CYS A 51 8.20 -2.97 -5.48
C CYS A 51 8.81 -4.17 -6.25
N LEU A 52 9.24 -3.94 -7.48
CA LEU A 52 9.87 -4.98 -8.31
C LEU A 52 11.23 -5.41 -7.75
N LEU A 53 12.09 -4.46 -7.37
CA LEU A 53 13.46 -4.73 -6.92
C LEU A 53 13.55 -5.55 -5.62
N ILE A 54 12.51 -5.58 -4.81
CA ILE A 54 12.43 -6.46 -3.62
C ILE A 54 12.64 -7.93 -4.02
N PHE A 55 12.14 -8.35 -5.19
CA PHE A 55 12.20 -9.73 -5.66
C PHE A 55 13.50 -10.09 -6.41
N PHE A 56 14.42 -9.13 -6.56
CA PHE A 56 15.71 -9.32 -7.26
C PHE A 56 16.91 -9.07 -6.34
N PRO A 57 17.12 -9.92 -5.31
CA PRO A 57 18.30 -9.80 -4.46
C PRO A 57 19.58 -10.04 -5.28
N PRO A 58 20.70 -9.34 -4.98
CA PRO A 58 21.91 -9.36 -5.78
C PRO A 58 22.72 -10.65 -5.67
N VAL A 59 22.54 -11.44 -4.61
CA VAL A 59 23.33 -12.64 -4.35
C VAL A 59 22.44 -13.88 -4.34
N ALA A 60 22.91 -14.98 -4.92
CA ALA A 60 22.19 -16.24 -4.85
C ALA A 60 22.27 -16.87 -3.44
N GLY A 61 21.14 -17.40 -2.97
CA GLY A 61 21.06 -18.06 -1.66
C GLY A 61 20.80 -17.12 -0.48
N SER A 62 20.88 -17.67 0.73
CA SER A 62 20.68 -16.91 1.97
C SER A 62 21.94 -16.12 2.33
N SER A 63 21.85 -14.81 2.37
CA SER A 63 22.99 -13.91 2.68
C SER A 63 22.51 -12.69 3.47
N VAL A 64 23.37 -12.17 4.34
CA VAL A 64 23.15 -10.91 5.05
C VAL A 64 22.99 -9.74 4.03
N ILE A 65 23.71 -9.80 2.90
CA ILE A 65 23.59 -8.81 1.83
C ILE A 65 22.17 -8.78 1.27
N ASN A 66 21.55 -9.94 1.07
CA ASN A 66 20.17 -10.03 0.62
C ASN A 66 19.18 -9.47 1.66
N ALA A 67 19.44 -9.70 2.96
CA ALA A 67 18.61 -9.14 4.01
C ALA A 67 18.67 -7.60 4.05
N ILE A 68 19.87 -7.05 3.90
CA ILE A 68 20.07 -5.60 3.82
C ILE A 68 19.41 -5.05 2.54
N TRP A 69 19.60 -5.72 1.40
CA TRP A 69 18.97 -5.33 0.13
C TRP A 69 17.44 -5.26 0.25
N VAL A 70 16.82 -6.33 0.73
CA VAL A 70 15.36 -6.39 0.93
C VAL A 70 14.91 -5.31 1.91
N GLY A 71 15.66 -5.08 3.00
CA GLY A 71 15.35 -4.04 3.98
C GLY A 71 15.37 -2.64 3.36
N VAL A 72 16.42 -2.32 2.58
CA VAL A 72 16.54 -1.02 1.90
C VAL A 72 15.46 -0.84 0.83
N MET A 73 15.25 -1.86 -0.02
CA MET A 73 14.23 -1.78 -1.07
C MET A 73 12.82 -1.66 -0.48
N LEU A 74 12.54 -2.36 0.62
CA LEU A 74 11.26 -2.27 1.31
C LEU A 74 11.06 -0.89 1.97
N ALA A 75 12.08 -0.32 2.59
CA ALA A 75 12.02 1.04 3.15
C ALA A 75 11.75 2.09 2.06
N LEU A 76 12.42 1.99 0.92
CA LEU A 76 12.18 2.87 -0.23
C LEU A 76 10.77 2.65 -0.81
N TYR A 77 10.32 1.41 -0.93
CA TYR A 77 8.96 1.08 -1.34
C TYR A 77 7.92 1.74 -0.43
N TYR A 78 8.05 1.64 0.91
CA TYR A 78 7.15 2.29 1.86
C TYR A 78 7.16 3.82 1.68
N LEU A 79 8.33 4.43 1.61
CA LEU A 79 8.46 5.88 1.41
C LEU A 79 7.73 6.35 0.14
N PHE A 80 7.97 5.70 -1.01
CA PHE A 80 7.32 6.09 -2.26
C PHE A 80 5.85 5.69 -2.32
N SER A 81 5.46 4.62 -1.61
CA SER A 81 4.06 4.24 -1.38
C SER A 81 3.31 5.36 -0.66
N THR A 82 3.86 5.88 0.44
CA THR A 82 3.28 7.01 1.18
C THR A 82 3.19 8.26 0.31
N LEU A 83 4.27 8.62 -0.41
CA LEU A 83 4.31 9.76 -1.33
C LEU A 83 3.26 9.67 -2.45
N TYR A 84 2.81 8.47 -2.81
CA TYR A 84 1.75 8.24 -3.78
C TYR A 84 0.36 8.17 -3.13
N ASN A 85 0.18 7.31 -2.12
CA ASN A 85 -1.13 6.95 -1.59
C ASN A 85 -1.78 8.07 -0.77
N ILE A 86 -1.00 8.86 -0.02
CA ILE A 86 -1.55 9.96 0.77
C ILE A 86 -2.17 11.04 -0.13
N PRO A 87 -1.46 11.60 -1.13
CA PRO A 87 -2.06 12.54 -2.08
C PRO A 87 -3.21 11.93 -2.88
N TYR A 88 -3.11 10.64 -3.25
CA TYR A 88 -4.14 9.94 -4.01
C TYR A 88 -5.45 9.82 -3.24
N SER A 89 -5.41 9.37 -1.98
CA SER A 89 -6.61 9.23 -1.14
C SER A 89 -7.28 10.58 -0.86
N ALA A 90 -6.47 11.61 -0.63
CA ALA A 90 -6.96 12.96 -0.44
C ALA A 90 -7.58 13.55 -1.72
N LEU A 91 -6.99 13.27 -2.88
CA LEU A 91 -7.53 13.67 -4.19
C LEU A 91 -8.87 12.98 -4.50
N GLN A 92 -9.02 11.69 -4.17
CA GLN A 92 -10.29 10.96 -4.33
C GLN A 92 -11.44 11.67 -3.60
N ALA A 93 -11.20 12.16 -2.39
CA ALA A 93 -12.21 12.85 -1.61
C ALA A 93 -12.62 14.22 -2.20
N GLU A 94 -11.70 14.89 -2.90
CA GLU A 94 -11.92 16.22 -3.49
C GLU A 94 -12.55 16.15 -4.88
N VAL A 95 -12.13 15.19 -5.73
CA VAL A 95 -12.65 15.03 -7.09
C VAL A 95 -14.15 14.71 -7.10
N VAL A 96 -14.66 14.06 -6.06
CA VAL A 96 -16.08 13.68 -5.96
C VAL A 96 -16.75 14.43 -4.80
N ALA A 97 -17.27 15.62 -5.08
CA ALA A 97 -17.95 16.45 -4.09
C ALA A 97 -19.31 15.88 -3.65
N GLU A 98 -20.03 15.24 -4.57
CA GLU A 98 -21.39 14.71 -4.32
C GLU A 98 -21.35 13.42 -3.49
N PRO A 99 -22.05 13.35 -2.32
CA PRO A 99 -21.98 12.19 -1.42
C PRO A 99 -22.36 10.86 -2.09
N ARG A 100 -23.39 10.83 -2.93
CA ARG A 100 -23.83 9.59 -3.62
C ARG A 100 -22.76 9.06 -4.59
N LYS A 101 -22.15 9.93 -5.35
CA LYS A 101 -21.05 9.57 -6.28
C LYS A 101 -19.81 9.13 -5.52
N ARG A 102 -19.57 9.70 -4.35
CA ARG A 102 -18.47 9.29 -3.47
C ARG A 102 -18.66 7.87 -2.96
N VAL A 103 -19.86 7.52 -2.49
CA VAL A 103 -20.18 6.13 -2.08
C VAL A 103 -19.99 5.17 -3.25
N PHE A 104 -20.47 5.52 -4.44
CA PHE A 104 -20.28 4.69 -5.64
C PHE A 104 -18.80 4.50 -5.99
N LEU A 105 -17.98 5.57 -5.95
CA LEU A 105 -16.54 5.48 -6.17
C LEU A 105 -15.88 4.51 -5.20
N TYR A 106 -16.12 4.67 -3.90
CA TYR A 106 -15.54 3.77 -2.90
C TYR A 106 -16.04 2.33 -3.00
N SER A 107 -17.27 2.11 -3.45
CA SER A 107 -17.78 0.77 -3.73
C SER A 107 -17.00 0.10 -4.87
N ILE A 108 -16.70 0.83 -5.95
CA ILE A 108 -15.85 0.31 -7.04
C ILE A 108 -14.43 0.04 -6.54
N VAL A 109 -13.85 0.95 -5.77
CA VAL A 109 -12.50 0.78 -5.20
C VAL A 109 -12.44 -0.47 -4.32
N SER A 110 -13.46 -0.68 -3.47
CA SER A 110 -13.55 -1.88 -2.63
C SER A 110 -13.69 -3.16 -3.44
N LEU A 111 -14.48 -3.15 -4.52
CA LEU A 111 -14.60 -4.30 -5.41
C LEU A 111 -13.27 -4.62 -6.09
N LEU A 112 -12.57 -3.60 -6.60
CA LEU A 112 -11.25 -3.77 -7.21
C LEU A 112 -10.20 -4.27 -6.20
N TYR A 113 -10.32 -3.85 -4.94
CA TYR A 113 -9.46 -4.35 -3.85
C TYR A 113 -9.66 -5.86 -3.64
N VAL A 114 -10.93 -6.33 -3.60
CA VAL A 114 -11.24 -7.77 -3.49
C VAL A 114 -10.68 -8.55 -4.69
N VAL A 115 -10.88 -8.04 -5.91
CA VAL A 115 -10.32 -8.68 -7.12
C VAL A 115 -8.79 -8.74 -7.06
N SER A 116 -8.13 -7.65 -6.66
CA SER A 116 -6.66 -7.61 -6.51
C SER A 116 -6.15 -8.59 -5.45
N SER A 117 -6.86 -8.70 -4.33
CA SER A 117 -6.52 -9.68 -3.29
C SER A 117 -6.65 -11.11 -3.81
N ALA A 118 -7.74 -11.43 -4.54
CA ALA A 118 -7.91 -12.74 -5.15
C ALA A 118 -6.79 -13.08 -6.16
N MET A 119 -6.30 -12.08 -6.92
CA MET A 119 -5.16 -12.28 -7.82
C MET A 119 -3.87 -12.67 -7.06
N VAL A 120 -3.63 -12.08 -5.89
CA VAL A 120 -2.48 -12.44 -5.04
C VAL A 120 -2.60 -13.89 -4.55
N PHE A 121 -3.78 -14.33 -4.15
CA PHE A 121 -4.02 -15.72 -3.78
C PHE A 121 -3.75 -16.71 -4.94
N CYS A 122 -4.02 -16.32 -6.19
CA CYS A 122 -3.71 -17.15 -7.35
C CYS A 122 -2.19 -17.36 -7.58
N THR A 123 -1.32 -16.62 -6.90
CA THR A 123 0.14 -16.72 -7.08
C THR A 123 0.66 -18.14 -6.85
N SER A 124 0.19 -18.83 -5.79
CA SER A 124 0.59 -20.19 -5.48
C SER A 124 0.18 -21.19 -6.57
N MET A 125 -1.03 -21.02 -7.11
CA MET A 125 -1.52 -21.84 -8.23
C MET A 125 -0.71 -21.60 -9.50
N ILE A 126 -0.43 -20.33 -9.83
CA ILE A 126 0.39 -19.97 -10.99
C ILE A 126 1.81 -20.54 -10.85
N LYS A 127 2.42 -20.42 -9.66
CA LYS A 127 3.73 -21.03 -9.35
C LYS A 127 3.71 -22.52 -9.64
N SER A 128 2.72 -23.26 -9.14
CA SER A 128 2.60 -24.71 -9.34
C SER A 128 2.49 -25.08 -10.84
N ILE A 129 1.72 -24.32 -11.61
CA ILE A 129 1.56 -24.55 -13.05
C ILE A 129 2.89 -24.30 -13.78
N LEU A 130 3.60 -23.23 -13.44
CA LEU A 130 4.89 -22.89 -14.05
C LEU A 130 5.95 -23.95 -13.75
N MET A 131 6.02 -24.45 -12.52
CA MET A 131 6.93 -25.54 -12.15
C MET A 131 6.63 -26.84 -12.89
N LYS A 132 5.34 -27.19 -13.07
CA LYS A 132 4.95 -28.37 -13.88
C LYS A 132 5.37 -28.24 -15.34
N ASN A 133 5.51 -27.05 -15.88
CA ASN A 133 6.01 -26.78 -17.22
C ASN A 133 7.55 -26.68 -17.29
N GLY A 134 8.27 -27.05 -16.23
CA GLY A 134 9.74 -27.10 -16.21
C GLY A 134 10.42 -25.76 -15.88
N ILE A 135 9.69 -24.78 -15.41
CA ILE A 135 10.28 -23.50 -14.98
C ILE A 135 10.86 -23.69 -13.56
N GLU A 136 12.09 -23.19 -13.38
CA GLU A 136 12.79 -23.22 -12.10
C GLU A 136 11.98 -22.50 -11.00
N GLU A 137 11.98 -23.03 -9.79
CA GLU A 137 11.16 -22.56 -8.67
C GLU A 137 11.27 -21.05 -8.41
N ILE A 138 12.49 -20.50 -8.50
CA ILE A 138 12.76 -19.07 -8.28
C ILE A 138 12.03 -18.21 -9.34
N TRP A 139 12.09 -18.63 -10.61
CA TRP A 139 11.42 -17.92 -11.68
C TRP A 139 9.91 -18.14 -11.68
N ALA A 140 9.46 -19.34 -11.33
CA ALA A 140 8.03 -19.63 -11.14
C ALA A 140 7.38 -18.74 -10.09
N LEU A 141 8.14 -18.33 -9.08
CA LEU A 141 7.69 -17.36 -8.05
C LEU A 141 7.80 -15.91 -8.53
N ARG A 142 8.89 -15.55 -9.23
CA ARG A 142 9.13 -14.16 -9.68
C ARG A 142 8.17 -13.69 -10.77
N ILE A 143 7.83 -14.56 -11.71
CA ILE A 143 7.00 -14.20 -12.87
C ILE A 143 5.66 -13.59 -12.47
N PRO A 144 4.83 -14.19 -11.60
CA PRO A 144 3.57 -13.59 -11.16
C PRO A 144 3.77 -12.22 -10.50
N PHE A 145 4.79 -12.08 -9.64
CA PHE A 145 5.07 -10.81 -8.98
C PHE A 145 5.51 -9.71 -9.95
N ILE A 146 6.35 -10.05 -10.95
CA ILE A 146 6.72 -9.10 -12.02
C ILE A 146 5.47 -8.59 -12.74
N VAL A 147 4.59 -9.52 -13.14
CA VAL A 147 3.34 -9.16 -13.84
C VAL A 147 2.49 -8.25 -12.96
N PHE A 148 2.30 -8.57 -11.67
CA PHE A 148 1.50 -7.75 -10.77
C PHE A 148 2.13 -6.38 -10.48
N CYS A 149 3.46 -6.32 -10.29
CA CYS A 149 4.17 -5.05 -10.11
C CYS A 149 4.07 -4.15 -11.35
N VAL A 150 4.19 -4.72 -12.55
CA VAL A 150 4.07 -3.97 -13.80
C VAL A 150 2.64 -3.47 -14.00
N LEU A 151 1.63 -4.34 -13.82
CA LEU A 151 0.22 -3.94 -13.92
C LEU A 151 -0.14 -2.89 -12.88
N GLY A 152 0.29 -3.06 -11.63
CA GLY A 152 0.08 -2.09 -10.55
C GLY A 152 0.79 -0.75 -10.83
N GLY A 153 2.02 -0.79 -11.33
CA GLY A 153 2.77 0.40 -11.74
C GLY A 153 2.07 1.16 -12.86
N ILE A 154 1.59 0.47 -13.91
CA ILE A 154 0.80 1.08 -14.98
C ILE A 154 -0.50 1.67 -14.43
N ALA A 155 -1.20 0.93 -13.57
CA ALA A 155 -2.43 1.40 -12.94
C ALA A 155 -2.20 2.67 -12.09
N ALA A 156 -1.07 2.77 -11.40
CA ALA A 156 -0.70 3.96 -10.63
C ALA A 156 -0.38 5.18 -11.52
N LEU A 157 0.13 4.97 -12.73
CA LEU A 157 0.39 6.06 -13.67
C LEU A 157 -0.90 6.68 -14.23
N ILE A 158 -1.96 5.90 -14.41
CA ILE A 158 -3.21 6.38 -15.01
C ILE A 158 -3.76 7.61 -14.27
N PRO A 159 -4.10 7.56 -12.96
CA PRO A 159 -4.64 8.73 -12.27
C PRO A 159 -3.63 9.89 -12.20
N ALA A 160 -2.33 9.61 -12.08
CA ALA A 160 -1.30 10.62 -12.00
C ALA A 160 -1.16 11.46 -13.29
N PHE A 161 -1.48 10.89 -14.45
CA PHE A 161 -1.35 11.58 -15.74
C PHE A 161 -2.68 12.01 -16.37
N VAL A 162 -3.78 11.29 -16.07
CA VAL A 162 -5.10 11.55 -16.65
C VAL A 162 -5.85 12.63 -15.88
N ILE A 163 -5.78 12.62 -14.54
CA ILE A 163 -6.53 13.57 -13.72
C ILE A 163 -5.85 14.95 -13.77
N LYS A 164 -6.63 15.98 -14.08
CA LYS A 164 -6.22 17.38 -13.99
C LYS A 164 -6.81 17.97 -12.71
N GLU A 165 -6.02 18.01 -11.64
CA GLU A 165 -6.45 18.47 -10.31
C GLU A 165 -7.09 19.87 -10.35
N LYS A 166 -6.60 20.76 -11.23
CA LYS A 166 -7.10 22.13 -11.36
C LYS A 166 -8.57 22.25 -11.81
N ASP A 167 -9.08 21.20 -12.46
CA ASP A 167 -10.46 21.19 -12.94
C ASP A 167 -11.47 20.87 -11.81
N TYR A 168 -10.98 20.36 -10.69
CA TYR A 168 -11.81 19.84 -9.59
C TYR A 168 -11.56 20.51 -8.24
N VAL A 169 -10.41 21.13 -8.05
CA VAL A 169 -9.96 21.61 -6.74
C VAL A 169 -9.63 23.10 -6.82
N GLU A 170 -10.39 23.89 -6.05
CA GLU A 170 -10.02 25.29 -5.83
C GLU A 170 -8.78 25.36 -4.93
N PRO A 171 -7.79 26.19 -5.26
CA PRO A 171 -6.60 26.36 -4.44
C PRO A 171 -6.98 27.02 -3.11
N LYS A 172 -7.10 26.21 -2.06
CA LYS A 172 -7.21 26.69 -0.68
C LYS A 172 -5.81 26.78 -0.08
N GLU A 173 -5.42 27.96 0.36
CA GLU A 173 -4.18 28.11 1.14
C GLU A 173 -4.43 27.57 2.58
N TYR A 174 -3.91 26.37 2.87
CA TYR A 174 -3.90 25.81 4.21
C TYR A 174 -2.59 26.19 4.88
N HIS A 175 -2.61 27.23 5.72
CA HIS A 175 -1.48 27.61 6.59
C HIS A 175 -1.60 27.02 7.99
N GLN A 176 -2.18 25.83 8.16
CA GLN A 176 -2.27 25.22 9.47
C GLN A 176 -1.02 24.37 9.76
N SER A 177 -0.46 24.57 10.96
CA SER A 177 0.56 23.68 11.49
C SER A 177 0.00 22.26 11.66
N ILE A 178 0.83 21.23 11.40
CA ILE A 178 0.46 19.82 11.61
C ILE A 178 -0.07 19.60 13.02
N TRP A 179 0.54 20.22 14.02
CA TRP A 179 0.15 20.12 15.41
C TRP A 179 -1.24 20.75 15.71
N ASP A 180 -1.55 21.88 15.07
CA ASP A 180 -2.85 22.52 15.24
C ASP A 180 -3.95 21.71 14.55
N ALA A 181 -3.68 21.13 13.39
CA ALA A 181 -4.59 20.25 12.68
C ALA A 181 -4.87 18.97 13.50
N LEU A 182 -3.83 18.33 14.05
CA LEU A 182 -3.96 17.14 14.90
C LEU A 182 -4.78 17.46 16.15
N LYS A 183 -4.45 18.55 16.83
CA LYS A 183 -5.16 18.98 18.06
C LYS A 183 -6.63 19.29 17.78
N ALA A 184 -6.93 20.01 16.72
CA ALA A 184 -8.29 20.28 16.30
C ALA A 184 -9.07 18.99 15.99
N THR A 185 -8.44 18.04 15.29
CA THR A 185 -9.06 16.77 14.88
C THR A 185 -9.37 15.88 16.08
N VAL A 186 -8.42 15.72 17.01
CA VAL A 186 -8.61 14.92 18.25
C VAL A 186 -9.62 15.55 19.18
N SER A 187 -9.79 16.88 19.16
CA SER A 187 -10.77 17.58 19.98
C SER A 187 -12.23 17.36 19.55
N TYR A 188 -12.45 16.78 18.36
CA TYR A 188 -13.80 16.43 17.90
C TYR A 188 -14.25 15.08 18.47
N PRO A 189 -15.27 15.01 19.35
CA PRO A 189 -15.66 13.77 20.03
C PRO A 189 -16.12 12.68 19.07
N ASN A 190 -16.83 13.04 18.01
CA ASN A 190 -17.27 12.09 16.99
C ASN A 190 -16.09 11.45 16.24
N PHE A 191 -15.04 12.22 15.98
CA PHE A 191 -13.82 11.70 15.37
C PHE A 191 -13.12 10.71 16.30
N ALA A 192 -13.00 11.03 17.59
CA ALA A 192 -12.39 10.16 18.58
C ALA A 192 -13.13 8.81 18.68
N ILE A 193 -14.47 8.85 18.75
CA ILE A 193 -15.31 7.63 18.80
C ILE A 193 -15.09 6.75 17.56
N ILE A 194 -15.13 7.34 16.36
CA ILE A 194 -14.92 6.61 15.12
C ILE A 194 -13.50 6.01 15.08
N THR A 195 -12.50 6.79 15.47
CA THR A 195 -11.09 6.36 15.47
C THR A 195 -10.86 5.20 16.45
N VAL A 196 -11.41 5.27 17.65
CA VAL A 196 -11.32 4.18 18.65
C VAL A 196 -12.04 2.92 18.14
N GLY A 197 -13.25 3.08 17.57
CA GLY A 197 -13.98 1.96 16.97
C GLY A 197 -13.20 1.29 15.85
N TYR A 198 -12.59 2.08 14.97
CA TYR A 198 -11.74 1.59 13.89
C TYR A 198 -10.48 0.88 14.39
N LEU A 199 -9.83 1.42 15.43
CA LEU A 199 -8.67 0.80 16.08
C LEU A 199 -9.04 -0.59 16.64
N ILE A 200 -10.14 -0.69 17.38
CA ILE A 200 -10.59 -1.97 17.97
C ILE A 200 -10.89 -2.98 16.85
N MET A 201 -11.55 -2.55 15.79
CA MET A 201 -11.85 -3.39 14.62
C MET A 201 -10.56 -3.91 13.96
N TRP A 202 -9.55 -3.05 13.77
CA TRP A 202 -8.26 -3.43 13.19
C TRP A 202 -7.48 -4.41 14.07
N ILE A 203 -7.49 -4.20 15.39
CA ILE A 203 -6.88 -5.13 16.35
C ILE A 203 -7.56 -6.50 16.24
N ALA A 204 -8.90 -6.53 16.29
CA ALA A 204 -9.67 -7.78 16.17
C ALA A 204 -9.38 -8.50 14.84
N PHE A 205 -9.34 -7.77 13.73
CA PHE A 205 -9.03 -8.31 12.40
C PHE A 205 -7.60 -8.89 12.32
N THR A 206 -6.62 -8.20 12.90
CA THR A 206 -5.23 -8.66 12.94
C THR A 206 -5.09 -9.93 13.79
N PHE A 207 -5.76 -9.98 14.96
CA PHE A 207 -5.80 -11.19 15.78
C PHE A 207 -6.45 -12.36 15.05
N PHE A 208 -7.58 -12.10 14.37
CA PHE A 208 -8.28 -13.14 13.60
C PHE A 208 -7.38 -13.74 12.52
N ASN A 209 -6.77 -12.90 11.66
CA ASN A 209 -5.87 -13.38 10.60
C ASN A 209 -4.65 -14.15 11.15
N THR A 210 -4.11 -13.72 12.29
CA THR A 210 -2.99 -14.42 12.91
C THR A 210 -3.43 -15.76 13.50
N ALA A 211 -4.58 -15.79 14.18
CA ALA A 211 -5.15 -16.99 14.76
C ALA A 211 -5.55 -18.02 13.71
N GLU A 212 -6.08 -17.57 12.55
CA GLU A 212 -6.47 -18.43 11.44
C GLU A 212 -5.29 -19.26 10.93
N VAL A 213 -4.14 -18.62 10.68
CA VAL A 213 -2.91 -19.32 10.25
C VAL A 213 -2.49 -20.35 11.27
N TYR A 214 -2.44 -19.99 12.56
CA TYR A 214 -2.11 -20.90 13.65
C TYR A 214 -3.08 -22.07 13.78
N TYR A 215 -4.37 -21.81 13.60
CA TYR A 215 -5.41 -22.82 13.66
C TYR A 215 -5.23 -23.87 12.55
N ILE A 216 -5.03 -23.41 11.31
CA ILE A 216 -4.87 -24.30 10.16
C ILE A 216 -3.59 -25.12 10.27
N THR A 217 -2.46 -24.50 10.57
CA THR A 217 -1.16 -25.18 10.56
C THR A 217 -0.91 -26.04 11.79
N ASN A 218 -1.28 -25.60 12.99
CA ASN A 218 -0.93 -26.29 14.23
C ASN A 218 -2.07 -27.14 14.83
N LEU A 219 -3.33 -26.73 14.64
CA LEU A 219 -4.47 -27.48 15.20
C LEU A 219 -5.03 -28.48 14.20
N LEU A 220 -5.17 -28.11 12.96
CA LEU A 220 -5.66 -29.01 11.91
C LEU A 220 -4.54 -29.83 11.27
N ASN A 221 -3.26 -29.53 11.56
CA ASN A 221 -2.08 -30.12 10.92
C ASN A 221 -2.15 -30.17 9.39
N LEU A 222 -2.79 -29.15 8.80
CA LEU A 222 -2.86 -28.97 7.35
C LEU A 222 -1.64 -28.17 6.89
N GLY A 223 -1.14 -28.47 5.68
CA GLY A 223 -0.01 -27.73 5.11
C GLY A 223 -0.33 -26.25 4.86
N ASP A 224 0.72 -25.43 4.71
CA ASP A 224 0.59 -23.97 4.46
C ASP A 224 -0.25 -23.64 3.21
N GLU A 225 -0.42 -24.59 2.31
CA GLU A 225 -1.29 -24.49 1.11
C GLU A 225 -2.77 -24.24 1.50
N TRP A 226 -3.23 -24.76 2.64
CA TRP A 226 -4.60 -24.60 3.12
C TRP A 226 -4.89 -23.22 3.75
N VAL A 227 -3.87 -22.47 4.09
CA VAL A 227 -4.01 -21.06 4.51
C VAL A 227 -4.48 -20.17 3.36
N THR A 228 -4.41 -20.67 2.13
CA THR A 228 -4.73 -19.96 0.89
C THR A 228 -6.15 -20.24 0.39
N TYR A 229 -6.88 -21.17 1.01
CA TYR A 229 -8.26 -21.56 0.69
C TYR A 229 -9.25 -21.09 1.77
#